data_9e7af937fd925cd64ef17dcbe5defa53
#
_entry.id   9e7af937fd925cd64ef17dcbe5defa53
#
_cell.length_a   1.000
_cell.length_b   1.000
_cell.length_c   1.000
_cell.angle_alpha   90.00
_cell.angle_beta   90.00
_cell.angle_gamma   90.00
#
_symmetry.space_group_name_H-M   'P 1'
#
loop_
_entity.id
_entity.type
_entity.pdbx_description
1 polymer ?
#
loop_
_entity_poly.entity_id
_entity_poly.type
_entity_poly.pdbx_seq_one_letter_code
_entity_poly.pdbx_strand_id
1 'polypeptide(L)'
;MAELYNHKVVEKKWQKVWDDEKAFAATNDFTKPKYYALVEFPYPSGQGLHVGHPRPYTALDIVARKRRMQGYNVLYPMGWDAFGLPTENYAIKNKIHPKIVTEKNVARFKDQLHSLGYSFDWYLSIIGCSGDTTM
;
A
#
# COMPACT_ATOMS: atom_id res chain seq x y z
N MET A 1 9.06 -35.72 13.89
CA MET A 1 8.34 -34.61 14.56
C MET A 1 7.86 -33.66 13.47
N ALA A 2 6.59 -33.30 13.44
CA ALA A 2 6.10 -32.30 12.47
C ALA A 2 6.78 -30.96 12.76
N GLU A 3 7.33 -30.34 11.72
CA GLU A 3 7.93 -29.03 11.83
C GLU A 3 6.86 -28.00 12.22
N LEU A 4 7.09 -27.26 13.30
CA LEU A 4 6.14 -26.25 13.77
C LEU A 4 6.02 -25.14 12.71
N TYR A 5 4.78 -24.74 12.37
CA TYR A 5 4.50 -23.67 11.44
C TYR A 5 5.19 -22.36 11.88
N ASN A 6 6.10 -21.87 11.05
CA ASN A 6 6.82 -20.62 11.28
C ASN A 6 6.25 -19.52 10.37
N HIS A 7 5.30 -18.77 10.90
CA HIS A 7 4.64 -17.70 10.15
C HIS A 7 5.62 -16.66 9.58
N LYS A 8 6.65 -16.28 10.34
CA LYS A 8 7.63 -15.27 9.90
C LYS A 8 8.40 -15.67 8.63
N VAL A 9 8.67 -16.98 8.48
CA VAL A 9 9.33 -17.49 7.27
C VAL A 9 8.34 -17.60 6.12
N VAL A 10 7.15 -18.12 6.40
CA VAL A 10 6.11 -18.34 5.38
C VAL A 10 5.59 -17.02 4.82
N GLU A 11 5.31 -16.05 5.67
CA GLU A 11 4.82 -14.72 5.26
C GLU A 11 5.83 -14.00 4.36
N LYS A 12 7.11 -13.95 4.76
CA LYS A 12 8.16 -13.32 3.94
C LYS A 12 8.34 -14.01 2.59
N LYS A 13 8.27 -15.35 2.58
CA LYS A 13 8.35 -16.12 1.32
C LYS A 13 7.24 -15.72 0.37
N TRP A 14 5.99 -15.69 0.84
CA TRP A 14 4.85 -15.40 -0.02
C TRP A 14 4.76 -13.94 -0.43
N GLN A 15 5.10 -13.00 0.43
CA GLN A 15 5.20 -11.60 0.07
C GLN A 15 6.21 -11.40 -1.06
N LYS A 16 7.39 -12.04 -0.96
CA LYS A 16 8.37 -12.00 -2.05
C LYS A 16 7.84 -12.61 -3.36
N VAL A 17 7.17 -13.73 -3.30
CA VAL A 17 6.56 -14.36 -4.51
C VAL A 17 5.53 -13.42 -5.14
N TRP A 18 4.66 -12.79 -4.35
CA TRP A 18 3.67 -11.86 -4.86
C TRP A 18 4.29 -10.61 -5.51
N ASP A 19 5.39 -10.11 -4.97
CA ASP A 19 6.13 -8.99 -5.54
C ASP A 19 6.82 -9.40 -6.84
N ASP A 20 7.56 -10.51 -6.85
CA ASP A 20 8.29 -11.00 -8.02
C ASP A 20 7.34 -11.31 -9.21
N GLU A 21 6.19 -11.92 -8.94
CA GLU A 21 5.19 -12.29 -9.94
C GLU A 21 4.20 -11.17 -10.26
N LYS A 22 4.29 -10.01 -9.60
CA LYS A 22 3.30 -8.93 -9.72
C LYS A 22 1.87 -9.41 -9.54
N ALA A 23 1.65 -10.30 -8.57
CA ALA A 23 0.42 -11.08 -8.42
C ALA A 23 -0.85 -10.23 -8.28
N PHE A 24 -0.72 -8.99 -7.82
CA PHE A 24 -1.84 -8.08 -7.58
C PHE A 24 -1.91 -6.90 -8.55
N ALA A 25 -1.01 -6.85 -9.54
CA ALA A 25 -1.01 -5.78 -10.53
C ALA A 25 -2.26 -5.84 -11.42
N ALA A 26 -2.89 -4.70 -11.61
CA ALA A 26 -3.92 -4.54 -12.63
C ALA A 26 -3.28 -4.59 -14.03
N THR A 27 -4.02 -5.07 -14.99
CA THR A 27 -3.54 -5.21 -16.37
C THR A 27 -4.39 -4.38 -17.33
N ASN A 28 -3.85 -4.13 -18.54
CA ASN A 28 -4.58 -3.53 -19.63
C ASN A 28 -5.42 -4.55 -20.43
N ASP A 29 -5.77 -5.67 -19.81
CA ASP A 29 -6.65 -6.66 -20.39
C ASP A 29 -8.11 -6.17 -20.32
N PHE A 30 -8.64 -5.75 -21.48
CA PHE A 30 -10.00 -5.25 -21.61
C PHE A 30 -11.04 -6.37 -21.79
N THR A 31 -10.61 -7.63 -21.85
CA THR A 31 -11.51 -8.79 -21.97
C THR A 31 -12.10 -9.19 -20.63
N LYS A 32 -11.44 -8.83 -19.53
CA LYS A 32 -11.91 -9.10 -18.16
C LYS A 32 -12.75 -7.95 -17.63
N PRO A 33 -13.81 -8.23 -16.85
CA PRO A 33 -14.56 -7.20 -16.18
C PRO A 33 -13.65 -6.45 -15.18
N LYS A 34 -13.77 -5.14 -15.14
CA LYS A 34 -12.95 -4.29 -14.29
C LYS A 34 -13.59 -4.09 -12.92
N TYR A 35 -12.77 -4.03 -11.91
CA TYR A 35 -13.16 -3.65 -10.56
C TYR A 35 -12.15 -2.68 -9.95
N TYR A 36 -12.62 -1.51 -9.55
CA TYR A 36 -11.78 -0.51 -8.88
C TYR A 36 -12.10 -0.52 -7.38
N ALA A 37 -11.13 -0.92 -6.57
CA ALA A 37 -11.20 -0.90 -5.12
C ALA A 37 -10.48 0.35 -4.62
N LEU A 38 -11.23 1.35 -4.21
CA LEU A 38 -10.68 2.63 -3.74
C LEU A 38 -10.78 2.72 -2.22
N VAL A 39 -9.65 3.01 -1.59
CA VAL A 39 -9.54 3.30 -0.17
C VAL A 39 -8.89 4.67 0.03
N GLU A 40 -9.18 5.32 1.14
CA GLU A 40 -8.56 6.57 1.53
C GLU A 40 -7.04 6.40 1.72
N PHE A 41 -6.26 7.29 1.08
CA PHE A 41 -4.81 7.27 1.21
C PHE A 41 -4.39 7.90 2.55
N PRO A 42 -3.43 7.30 3.26
CA PRO A 42 -2.98 7.86 4.52
C PRO A 42 -2.09 9.08 4.31
N TYR A 43 -2.17 10.02 5.25
CA TYR A 43 -1.16 11.08 5.37
C TYR A 43 0.15 10.46 5.87
N PRO A 44 1.28 10.64 5.18
CA PRO A 44 2.58 10.14 5.65
C PRO A 44 3.14 11.04 6.77
N SER A 45 2.30 11.35 7.75
CA SER A 45 2.63 12.16 8.92
C SER A 45 2.82 11.29 10.14
N GLY A 46 3.87 11.55 10.91
CA GLY A 46 4.10 10.85 12.16
C GLY A 46 4.87 9.52 12.03
N GLN A 47 4.75 8.69 13.08
CA GLN A 47 5.65 7.53 13.25
C GLN A 47 5.16 6.23 12.63
N GLY A 48 4.16 6.25 11.78
CA GLY A 48 3.62 5.07 11.12
C GLY A 48 2.09 4.99 11.21
N LEU A 49 1.56 3.86 10.74
CA LEU A 49 0.13 3.57 10.77
C LEU A 49 -0.37 3.40 12.21
N HIS A 50 -1.57 3.85 12.48
CA HIS A 50 -2.32 3.50 13.68
C HIS A 50 -3.41 2.46 13.36
N VAL A 51 -3.99 1.84 14.38
CA VAL A 51 -4.97 0.74 14.24
C VAL A 51 -6.22 1.10 13.42
N GLY A 52 -6.51 2.38 13.24
CA GLY A 52 -7.61 2.84 12.39
C GLY A 52 -7.37 2.61 10.90
N HIS A 53 -6.12 2.62 10.42
CA HIS A 53 -5.79 2.41 9.02
C HIS A 53 -6.05 0.96 8.55
N PRO A 54 -5.60 -0.10 9.25
CA PRO A 54 -5.84 -1.47 8.82
C PRO A 54 -7.31 -1.84 8.70
N ARG A 55 -8.19 -1.21 9.44
CA ARG A 55 -9.62 -1.55 9.44
C ARG A 55 -10.28 -1.43 8.06
N PRO A 56 -10.30 -0.26 7.40
CA PRO A 56 -10.85 -0.14 6.04
C PRO A 56 -10.01 -0.90 5.01
N TYR A 57 -8.68 -0.94 5.17
CA TYR A 57 -7.80 -1.62 4.24
C TYR A 57 -8.06 -3.13 4.22
N THR A 58 -8.21 -3.76 5.39
CA THR A 58 -8.54 -5.19 5.47
C THR A 58 -9.92 -5.49 4.87
N ALA A 59 -10.92 -4.68 5.18
CA ALA A 59 -12.26 -4.86 4.64
C ALA A 59 -12.26 -4.82 3.10
N LEU A 60 -11.55 -3.86 2.52
CA LEU A 60 -11.49 -3.72 1.07
C LEU A 60 -10.57 -4.76 0.42
N ASP A 61 -9.51 -5.21 1.12
CA ASP A 61 -8.64 -6.28 0.66
C ASP A 61 -9.38 -7.61 0.49
N ILE A 62 -10.28 -7.93 1.43
CA ILE A 62 -11.16 -9.10 1.32
C ILE A 62 -12.00 -9.03 0.05
N VAL A 63 -12.57 -7.87 -0.24
CA VAL A 63 -13.39 -7.66 -1.46
C VAL A 63 -12.52 -7.76 -2.71
N ALA A 64 -11.35 -7.12 -2.71
CA ALA A 64 -10.43 -7.14 -3.84
C ALA A 64 -9.98 -8.56 -4.18
N ARG A 65 -9.59 -9.36 -3.18
CA ARG A 65 -9.23 -10.77 -3.36
C ARG A 65 -10.40 -11.59 -3.88
N LYS A 66 -11.59 -11.42 -3.33
CA LYS A 66 -12.80 -12.08 -3.82
C LYS A 66 -13.05 -11.76 -5.29
N ARG A 67 -12.93 -10.50 -5.70
CA ARG A 67 -13.12 -10.10 -7.10
C ARG A 67 -12.09 -10.71 -8.03
N ARG A 68 -10.81 -10.77 -7.62
CA ARG A 68 -9.78 -11.49 -8.40
C ARG A 68 -10.11 -12.98 -8.58
N MET A 69 -10.56 -13.65 -7.51
CA MET A 69 -11.01 -15.05 -7.59
C MET A 69 -12.21 -15.25 -8.52
N GLN A 70 -13.04 -14.22 -8.71
CA GLN A 70 -14.15 -14.21 -9.65
C GLN A 70 -13.75 -13.85 -11.09
N GLY A 71 -12.45 -13.67 -11.36
CA GLY A 71 -11.93 -13.37 -12.70
C GLY A 71 -11.92 -11.89 -13.08
N TYR A 72 -12.18 -10.98 -12.15
CA TYR A 72 -12.08 -9.54 -12.43
C TYR A 72 -10.62 -9.08 -12.53
N ASN A 73 -10.38 -8.10 -13.41
CA ASN A 73 -9.17 -7.31 -13.41
C ASN A 73 -9.34 -6.21 -12.33
N VAL A 74 -8.67 -6.40 -11.21
CA VAL A 74 -8.87 -5.55 -10.02
C VAL A 74 -7.75 -4.55 -9.88
N LEU A 75 -8.09 -3.27 -9.90
CA LEU A 75 -7.21 -2.19 -9.50
C LEU A 75 -7.47 -1.84 -8.03
N TYR A 76 -6.51 -2.14 -7.18
CA TYR A 76 -6.50 -1.77 -5.76
C TYR A 76 -5.21 -1.01 -5.46
N PRO A 77 -5.17 0.30 -5.79
CA PRO A 77 -3.97 1.10 -5.64
C PRO A 77 -3.77 1.51 -4.20
N MET A 78 -2.52 1.77 -3.83
CA MET A 78 -2.14 2.49 -2.63
C MET A 78 -1.38 3.76 -3.02
N GLY A 79 -1.65 4.84 -2.31
CA GLY A 79 -0.99 6.11 -2.50
C GLY A 79 -0.80 6.84 -1.17
N TRP A 80 -0.32 8.07 -1.28
CA TRP A 80 0.02 8.90 -0.12
C TRP A 80 -0.57 10.28 -0.30
N ASP A 81 -1.33 10.75 0.68
CA ASP A 81 -1.74 12.15 0.76
C ASP A 81 -0.57 12.94 1.38
N ALA A 82 0.37 13.33 0.52
CA ALA A 82 1.66 13.90 0.94
C ALA A 82 1.58 15.41 1.22
N PHE A 83 0.48 16.06 0.85
CA PHE A 83 0.28 17.49 1.05
C PHE A 83 -0.73 17.74 2.16
N GLY A 84 -0.24 18.22 3.30
CA GLY A 84 -1.11 18.55 4.39
C GLY A 84 -0.36 19.15 5.57
N LEU A 85 -1.04 19.99 6.34
CA LEU A 85 -0.54 20.61 7.57
C LEU A 85 0.17 19.64 8.52
N PRO A 86 -0.25 18.38 8.70
CA PRO A 86 0.44 17.47 9.60
C PRO A 86 1.91 17.24 9.24
N THR A 87 2.22 17.03 7.96
CA THR A 87 3.61 16.83 7.51
C THR A 87 4.41 18.12 7.59
N GLU A 88 3.82 19.24 7.19
CA GLU A 88 4.47 20.56 7.25
C GLU A 88 4.76 20.97 8.69
N ASN A 89 3.81 20.85 9.60
CA ASN A 89 3.99 21.16 11.02
C ASN A 89 5.08 20.28 11.66
N TYR A 90 5.12 19.00 11.31
CA TYR A 90 6.17 18.10 11.75
C TYR A 90 7.55 18.54 11.23
N ALA A 91 7.63 18.91 9.96
CA ALA A 91 8.86 19.37 9.32
C ALA A 91 9.37 20.68 9.96
N ILE A 92 8.51 21.65 10.19
CA ILE A 92 8.84 22.92 10.86
C ILE A 92 9.35 22.65 12.29
N LYS A 93 8.61 21.85 13.05
CA LYS A 93 8.97 21.52 14.45
C LYS A 93 10.34 20.86 14.55
N ASN A 94 10.69 20.01 13.59
CA ASN A 94 11.95 19.25 13.61
C ASN A 94 13.04 19.92 12.76
N LYS A 95 12.78 21.08 12.13
CA LYS A 95 13.70 21.79 11.24
C LYS A 95 14.25 20.90 10.12
N ILE A 96 13.41 20.06 9.54
CA ILE A 96 13.71 19.12 8.46
C ILE A 96 12.87 19.51 7.24
N HIS A 97 13.42 19.40 6.04
CA HIS A 97 12.66 19.68 4.83
C HIS A 97 11.48 18.71 4.68
N PRO A 98 10.24 19.18 4.37
CA PRO A 98 9.06 18.33 4.26
C PRO A 98 9.23 17.12 3.35
N LYS A 99 9.89 17.27 2.21
CA LYS A 99 10.18 16.17 1.27
C LYS A 99 10.90 15.01 1.95
N ILE A 100 11.94 15.28 2.73
CA ILE A 100 12.73 14.24 3.44
C ILE A 100 11.86 13.50 4.45
N VAL A 101 11.01 14.24 5.16
CA VAL A 101 10.07 13.65 6.13
C VAL A 101 9.08 12.73 5.41
N THR A 102 8.51 13.21 4.32
CA THR A 102 7.54 12.46 3.51
C THR A 102 8.15 11.15 3.00
N GLU A 103 9.31 11.22 2.35
CA GLU A 103 10.00 10.03 1.81
C GLU A 103 10.27 8.97 2.90
N LYS A 104 10.79 9.41 4.04
CA LYS A 104 11.06 8.51 5.17
C LYS A 104 9.79 7.87 5.73
N ASN A 105 8.73 8.66 5.87
CA ASN A 105 7.47 8.16 6.42
C ASN A 105 6.76 7.24 5.43
N VAL A 106 6.76 7.58 4.13
CA VAL A 106 6.21 6.72 3.06
C VAL A 106 6.89 5.35 3.07
N ALA A 107 8.22 5.30 3.13
CA ALA A 107 8.95 4.03 3.20
C ALA A 107 8.48 3.19 4.40
N ARG A 108 8.37 3.80 5.58
CA ARG A 108 7.91 3.11 6.78
C ARG A 108 6.46 2.62 6.68
N PHE A 109 5.55 3.45 6.16
CA PHE A 109 4.15 3.07 5.96
C PHE A 109 4.05 1.91 4.97
N LYS A 110 4.83 1.96 3.90
CA LYS A 110 4.89 0.88 2.90
C LYS A 110 5.33 -0.43 3.54
N ASP A 111 6.39 -0.42 4.33
CA ASP A 111 6.87 -1.61 5.05
C ASP A 111 5.80 -2.20 5.98
N GLN A 112 5.08 -1.34 6.70
CA GLN A 112 4.00 -1.77 7.58
C GLN A 112 2.84 -2.40 6.80
N LEU A 113 2.43 -1.78 5.69
CA LEU A 113 1.35 -2.32 4.84
C LEU A 113 1.76 -3.63 4.16
N HIS A 114 3.03 -3.75 3.73
CA HIS A 114 3.58 -5.01 3.22
C HIS A 114 3.55 -6.10 4.28
N SER A 115 3.90 -5.78 5.53
CA SER A 115 3.89 -6.77 6.61
C SER A 115 2.49 -7.33 6.91
N LEU A 116 1.44 -6.57 6.59
CA LEU A 116 0.04 -7.01 6.72
C LEU A 116 -0.42 -7.85 5.51
N GLY A 117 0.38 -7.95 4.46
CA GLY A 117 0.12 -8.80 3.31
C GLY A 117 -1.05 -8.36 2.44
N TYR A 118 -1.38 -7.08 2.41
CA TYR A 118 -2.45 -6.57 1.56
C TYR A 118 -2.17 -6.74 0.07
N SER A 119 -3.22 -7.00 -0.70
CA SER A 119 -3.15 -7.19 -2.14
C SER A 119 -3.22 -5.87 -2.93
N PHE A 120 -2.50 -4.85 -2.47
CA PHE A 120 -2.38 -3.59 -3.20
C PHE A 120 -1.61 -3.77 -4.51
N ASP A 121 -1.98 -2.97 -5.50
CA ASP A 121 -1.19 -2.79 -6.70
C ASP A 121 -0.10 -1.75 -6.44
N TRP A 122 1.08 -2.22 -6.06
CA TRP A 122 2.22 -1.36 -5.75
C TRP A 122 2.90 -0.75 -6.99
N TYR A 123 2.52 -1.21 -8.19
CA TYR A 123 3.08 -0.71 -9.45
C TYR A 123 2.41 0.58 -9.91
N LEU A 124 1.20 0.84 -9.39
CA LEU A 124 0.48 2.09 -9.56
C LEU A 124 0.48 2.87 -8.23
N SER A 125 1.66 3.15 -7.69
CA SER A 125 1.78 3.98 -6.50
C SER A 125 1.43 5.43 -6.85
N ILE A 126 0.30 5.90 -6.33
CA ILE A 126 -0.16 7.28 -6.53
C ILE A 126 0.42 8.12 -5.39
N ILE A 127 1.35 9.01 -5.71
CA ILE A 127 1.73 10.08 -4.79
C ILE A 127 0.82 11.25 -5.09
N GLY A 128 -0.17 11.48 -4.25
CA GLY A 128 -1.04 12.65 -4.35
C GLY A 128 -0.21 13.92 -4.33
N CYS A 129 -0.24 14.65 -5.43
CA CYS A 129 0.31 16.00 -5.58
C CYS A 129 1.81 16.22 -5.31
N SER A 130 2.68 15.24 -5.39
CA SER A 130 4.08 15.56 -5.62
C SER A 130 4.25 15.86 -7.11
N GLY A 131 4.75 17.05 -7.45
CA GLY A 131 4.99 17.48 -8.83
C GLY A 131 6.09 16.70 -9.57
N ASP A 132 6.39 15.49 -9.15
CA ASP A 132 7.20 14.52 -9.85
C ASP A 132 6.30 13.66 -10.74
N THR A 133 5.97 14.23 -11.89
CA THR A 133 5.45 13.51 -13.05
C THR A 133 6.57 12.75 -13.74
N THR A 134 7.19 11.81 -13.08
CA THR A 134 7.93 10.76 -13.75
C THR A 134 7.06 9.51 -13.72
N MET A 135 6.10 9.46 -14.65
CA MET A 135 5.56 8.20 -15.13
C MET A 135 6.55 7.52 -16.06
#